data_c24cacac7ed57a70b94b2117e26ed13e
#
_entry.id   c24cacac7ed57a70b94b2117e26ed13e
#
_cell.length_a   1.000
_cell.length_b   1.000
_cell.length_c   1.000
_cell.angle_alpha   90.00
_cell.angle_beta   90.00
_cell.angle_gamma   90.00
#
_symmetry.space_group_name_H-M   'P 1'
#
loop_
_entity.id
_entity.type
_entity.pdbx_description
1 polymer ?
#
loop_
_entity_poly.entity_id
_entity_poly.type
_entity_poly.pdbx_seq_one_letter_code
_entity_poly.pdbx_strand_id
1 'polypeptide(L)'
;MNKTDELRTARIESLVTPAELAQRHPVSADVAAHVAASRRRIEKILNGEDRRLLVIIGPCSIHDTDAAMDYARRLQGMRERYQPQLEIVMRTYFEKPRTVVGWKGLISDPDLNGSYRVNHGLELARRLLLQVNELGVPTATEFLDMVTGQFIADLISWGAIGARTTESQIHREMASALSCPVGFKNGTDGNTRIAVDAIRASRASHMFLSPDKQGQMTIYLTSGNPYGHIIMRGGKQPNYHAEDIAAACDALREFDLPEQLVVDFSHGNCQKQHRRQLEVCADICQQIRAGSTSIAGIMAESFLQEGTQKVVAGQPLTRGQSITDPCLSWEDSERLLAELAAATATRL
;
A
#
# COMPACT_ATOMS: atom_id res chain seq x y z
N MET A 1 -40.92 -23.53 11.99
CA MET A 1 -39.77 -23.03 12.79
C MET A 1 -39.44 -21.64 12.26
N ASN A 2 -39.30 -20.65 13.13
CA ASN A 2 -38.95 -19.29 12.69
C ASN A 2 -37.49 -19.27 12.22
N LYS A 3 -37.21 -18.58 11.09
CA LYS A 3 -35.84 -18.31 10.62
C LYS A 3 -35.19 -17.31 11.60
N THR A 4 -34.01 -17.63 12.10
CA THR A 4 -33.29 -16.82 13.11
C THR A 4 -31.94 -16.27 12.63
N ASP A 5 -31.49 -16.67 11.45
CA ASP A 5 -30.23 -16.24 10.82
C ASP A 5 -30.45 -15.76 9.39
N GLU A 6 -29.49 -15.05 8.82
CA GLU A 6 -29.53 -14.47 7.48
C GLU A 6 -30.78 -13.62 7.18
N LEU A 7 -31.37 -13.00 8.20
CA LEU A 7 -32.61 -12.23 8.06
C LEU A 7 -32.42 -10.93 7.24
N ARG A 8 -31.19 -10.47 7.10
CA ARG A 8 -30.83 -9.25 6.37
C ARG A 8 -29.89 -9.53 5.19
N THR A 9 -29.69 -10.81 4.86
CA THR A 9 -28.90 -11.23 3.69
C THR A 9 -29.80 -11.22 2.47
N ALA A 10 -29.54 -10.31 1.52
CA ALA A 10 -30.36 -10.16 0.32
C ALA A 10 -29.95 -11.18 -0.78
N ARG A 11 -28.66 -11.48 -0.89
CA ARG A 11 -28.12 -12.37 -1.94
C ARG A 11 -26.80 -13.01 -1.47
N ILE A 12 -26.60 -14.25 -1.88
CA ILE A 12 -25.33 -14.97 -1.70
C ILE A 12 -24.91 -15.50 -3.06
N GLU A 13 -23.66 -15.24 -3.44
CA GLU A 13 -23.06 -15.71 -4.69
C GLU A 13 -21.74 -16.44 -4.42
N SER A 14 -21.37 -17.34 -5.31
CA SER A 14 -20.10 -18.06 -5.22
C SER A 14 -18.94 -17.17 -5.58
N LEU A 15 -17.89 -17.18 -4.75
CA LEU A 15 -16.62 -16.56 -5.03
C LEU A 15 -15.68 -17.59 -5.67
N VAL A 16 -14.94 -17.19 -6.71
CA VAL A 16 -13.85 -18.01 -7.27
C VAL A 16 -12.84 -18.32 -6.16
N THR A 17 -12.19 -19.47 -6.21
CA THR A 17 -11.14 -19.78 -5.23
C THR A 17 -9.82 -19.12 -5.63
N PRO A 18 -8.93 -18.83 -4.67
CA PRO A 18 -7.58 -18.35 -4.99
C PRO A 18 -6.82 -19.27 -5.94
N ALA A 19 -6.93 -20.60 -5.75
CA ALA A 19 -6.28 -21.58 -6.60
C ALA A 19 -6.79 -21.55 -8.06
N GLU A 20 -8.11 -21.42 -8.26
CA GLU A 20 -8.69 -21.29 -9.60
C GLU A 20 -8.22 -20.04 -10.31
N LEU A 21 -8.18 -18.91 -9.60
CA LEU A 21 -7.70 -17.66 -10.17
C LEU A 21 -6.21 -17.73 -10.51
N ALA A 22 -5.40 -18.34 -9.65
CA ALA A 22 -3.98 -18.56 -9.90
C ALA A 22 -3.71 -19.50 -11.09
N GLN A 23 -4.57 -20.49 -11.33
CA GLN A 23 -4.48 -21.36 -12.51
C GLN A 23 -4.77 -20.59 -13.81
N ARG A 24 -5.76 -19.68 -13.79
CA ARG A 24 -6.09 -18.84 -14.95
C ARG A 24 -5.01 -17.82 -15.24
N HIS A 25 -4.38 -17.30 -14.19
CA HIS A 25 -3.34 -16.25 -14.24
C HIS A 25 -2.13 -16.66 -13.39
N PRO A 26 -1.33 -17.63 -13.88
CA PRO A 26 -0.22 -18.19 -13.11
C PRO A 26 0.95 -17.21 -13.01
N VAL A 27 1.70 -17.32 -11.92
CA VAL A 27 2.95 -16.61 -11.72
C VAL A 27 4.07 -17.36 -12.42
N SER A 28 4.80 -16.68 -13.33
CA SER A 28 5.99 -17.26 -13.96
C SER A 28 7.16 -17.32 -12.96
N ALA A 29 8.16 -18.16 -13.28
CA ALA A 29 9.38 -18.23 -12.48
C ALA A 29 10.09 -16.88 -12.37
N ASP A 30 10.13 -16.11 -13.46
CA ASP A 30 10.75 -14.78 -13.50
C ASP A 30 10.02 -13.77 -12.62
N VAL A 31 8.69 -13.74 -12.66
CA VAL A 31 7.87 -12.89 -11.79
C VAL A 31 8.06 -13.29 -10.31
N ALA A 32 8.04 -14.58 -10.00
CA ALA A 32 8.27 -15.05 -8.63
C ALA A 32 9.66 -14.64 -8.11
N ALA A 33 10.70 -14.77 -8.92
CA ALA A 33 12.05 -14.33 -8.59
C ALA A 33 12.13 -12.80 -8.38
N HIS A 34 11.44 -12.03 -9.24
CA HIS A 34 11.35 -10.58 -9.12
C HIS A 34 10.69 -10.14 -7.81
N VAL A 35 9.54 -10.74 -7.46
CA VAL A 35 8.83 -10.43 -6.21
C VAL A 35 9.69 -10.78 -5.00
N ALA A 36 10.29 -11.96 -4.98
CA ALA A 36 11.16 -12.38 -3.89
C ALA A 36 12.38 -11.46 -3.72
N ALA A 37 13.03 -11.07 -4.83
CA ALA A 37 14.15 -10.15 -4.79
C ALA A 37 13.74 -8.74 -4.33
N SER A 38 12.56 -8.26 -4.74
CA SER A 38 12.01 -6.96 -4.33
C SER A 38 11.75 -6.93 -2.83
N ARG A 39 11.14 -7.97 -2.27
CA ARG A 39 10.93 -8.10 -0.83
C ARG A 39 12.23 -8.02 -0.06
N ARG A 40 13.26 -8.77 -0.48
CA ARG A 40 14.59 -8.74 0.19
C ARG A 40 15.24 -7.36 0.15
N ARG A 41 15.12 -6.61 -0.96
CA ARG A 41 15.65 -5.23 -1.03
C ARG A 41 14.92 -4.31 -0.05
N ILE A 42 13.60 -4.40 0.01
CA ILE A 42 12.78 -3.61 0.95
C ILE A 42 13.12 -3.97 2.40
N GLU A 43 13.25 -5.25 2.73
CA GLU A 43 13.67 -5.72 4.05
C GLU A 43 15.01 -5.12 4.47
N LYS A 44 16.00 -5.11 3.59
CA LYS A 44 17.32 -4.51 3.85
C LYS A 44 17.24 -3.00 4.09
N ILE A 45 16.39 -2.29 3.34
CA ILE A 45 16.16 -0.85 3.56
C ILE A 45 15.54 -0.62 4.94
N LEU A 46 14.55 -1.41 5.31
CA LEU A 46 13.86 -1.31 6.60
C LEU A 46 14.74 -1.70 7.79
N ASN A 47 15.78 -2.49 7.58
CA ASN A 47 16.76 -2.82 8.60
C ASN A 47 17.99 -1.87 8.62
N GLY A 48 18.04 -0.88 7.72
CA GLY A 48 19.16 0.05 7.62
C GLY A 48 20.42 -0.52 6.96
N GLU A 49 20.33 -1.73 6.38
CA GLU A 49 21.43 -2.38 5.66
C GLU A 49 21.66 -1.80 4.27
N ASP A 50 20.57 -1.37 3.62
CA ASP A 50 20.56 -0.67 2.35
C ASP A 50 20.13 0.77 2.59
N ARG A 51 20.97 1.75 2.21
CA ARG A 51 20.74 3.16 2.45
C ARG A 51 19.91 3.85 1.36
N ARG A 52 19.53 3.12 0.32
CA ARG A 52 18.58 3.66 -0.65
C ARG A 52 17.27 4.02 0.02
N LEU A 53 16.51 4.90 -0.62
CA LEU A 53 15.19 5.30 -0.14
C LEU A 53 14.13 4.43 -0.80
N LEU A 54 13.27 3.82 0.01
CA LEU A 54 12.06 3.15 -0.47
C LEU A 54 11.04 4.23 -0.91
N VAL A 55 10.55 4.15 -2.13
CA VAL A 55 9.56 5.09 -2.67
C VAL A 55 8.33 4.32 -3.13
N ILE A 56 7.24 4.47 -2.38
CA ILE A 56 5.95 3.83 -2.69
C ILE A 56 5.07 4.90 -3.33
N ILE A 57 4.89 4.84 -4.64
CA ILE A 57 4.25 5.90 -5.41
C ILE A 57 3.25 5.34 -6.42
N GLY A 58 2.13 6.00 -6.59
CA GLY A 58 1.09 5.62 -7.54
C GLY A 58 -0.28 6.15 -7.17
N PRO A 59 -1.32 5.75 -7.91
CA PRO A 59 -2.68 6.23 -7.69
C PRO A 59 -3.18 6.00 -6.26
N CYS A 60 -4.05 6.90 -5.79
CA CYS A 60 -4.78 6.68 -4.54
C CYS A 60 -5.55 5.36 -4.58
N SER A 61 -6.22 5.11 -5.70
CA SER A 61 -6.89 3.84 -6.02
C SER A 61 -6.83 3.58 -7.53
N ILE A 62 -6.93 2.32 -7.92
CA ILE A 62 -6.99 1.92 -9.32
C ILE A 62 -8.44 1.62 -9.70
N HIS A 63 -8.95 2.31 -10.72
CA HIS A 63 -10.25 2.07 -11.32
C HIS A 63 -10.17 1.77 -12.83
N ASP A 64 -9.06 2.12 -13.46
CA ASP A 64 -8.77 1.92 -14.88
C ASP A 64 -7.42 1.21 -15.01
N THR A 65 -7.46 -0.07 -15.38
CA THR A 65 -6.27 -0.90 -15.48
C THR A 65 -5.37 -0.50 -16.65
N ASP A 66 -5.93 0.03 -17.74
CA ASP A 66 -5.14 0.50 -18.89
C ASP A 66 -4.34 1.76 -18.54
N ALA A 67 -4.97 2.72 -17.87
CA ALA A 67 -4.29 3.91 -17.38
C ALA A 67 -3.23 3.56 -16.32
N ALA A 68 -3.51 2.58 -15.46
CA ALA A 68 -2.54 2.08 -14.49
C ALA A 68 -1.32 1.43 -15.17
N MET A 69 -1.50 0.72 -16.27
CA MET A 69 -0.38 0.16 -17.05
C MET A 69 0.46 1.24 -17.73
N ASP A 70 -0.15 2.31 -18.24
CA ASP A 70 0.61 3.46 -18.76
C ASP A 70 1.46 4.11 -17.67
N TYR A 71 0.88 4.27 -16.49
CA TYR A 71 1.61 4.76 -15.32
C TYR A 71 2.79 3.84 -14.96
N ALA A 72 2.56 2.54 -14.93
CA ALA A 72 3.60 1.54 -14.63
C ALA A 72 4.77 1.58 -15.62
N ARG A 73 4.51 1.76 -16.92
CA ARG A 73 5.55 1.88 -17.95
C ARG A 73 6.41 3.13 -17.76
N ARG A 74 5.78 4.25 -17.40
CA ARG A 74 6.51 5.49 -17.07
C ARG A 74 7.35 5.30 -15.81
N LEU A 75 6.79 4.65 -14.80
CA LEU A 75 7.47 4.39 -13.53
C LEU A 75 8.66 3.44 -13.72
N GLN A 76 8.58 2.48 -14.64
CA GLN A 76 9.69 1.61 -15.01
C GLN A 76 10.91 2.43 -15.46
N GLY A 77 10.73 3.41 -16.33
CA GLY A 77 11.81 4.29 -16.76
C GLY A 77 12.45 5.09 -15.61
N MET A 78 11.63 5.57 -14.68
CA MET A 78 12.13 6.24 -13.46
C MET A 78 12.88 5.28 -12.55
N ARG A 79 12.39 4.08 -12.41
CA ARG A 79 13.01 3.02 -11.63
C ARG A 79 14.40 2.66 -12.16
N GLU A 80 14.55 2.50 -13.46
CA GLU A 80 15.85 2.26 -14.11
C GLU A 80 16.80 3.43 -13.89
N ARG A 81 16.31 4.66 -14.05
CA ARG A 81 17.11 5.89 -13.93
C ARG A 81 17.64 6.12 -12.52
N TYR A 82 16.84 5.86 -11.50
CA TYR A 82 17.16 6.17 -10.10
C TYR A 82 17.49 4.93 -9.25
N GLN A 83 17.68 3.78 -9.87
CA GLN A 83 18.00 2.53 -9.18
C GLN A 83 19.14 2.65 -8.16
N PRO A 84 20.21 3.42 -8.38
CA PRO A 84 21.27 3.55 -7.38
C PRO A 84 20.84 4.24 -6.09
N GLN A 85 19.82 5.11 -6.14
CA GLN A 85 19.36 5.89 -4.99
C GLN A 85 18.03 5.43 -4.42
N LEU A 86 17.12 4.95 -5.28
CA LEU A 86 15.73 4.70 -4.94
C LEU A 86 15.34 3.23 -5.21
N GLU A 87 14.60 2.64 -4.31
CA GLU A 87 13.82 1.42 -4.57
C GLU A 87 12.36 1.85 -4.78
N ILE A 88 11.94 1.98 -6.04
CA ILE A 88 10.62 2.46 -6.41
C ILE A 88 9.65 1.30 -6.51
N VAL A 89 8.51 1.41 -5.82
CA VAL A 89 7.43 0.43 -5.76
C VAL A 89 6.13 1.12 -6.14
N MET A 90 5.33 0.52 -7.01
CA MET A 90 4.06 1.10 -7.45
C MET A 90 2.92 0.80 -6.48
N ARG A 91 2.18 1.83 -6.09
CA ARG A 91 0.90 1.67 -5.40
C ARG A 91 -0.12 1.05 -6.34
N THR A 92 -0.66 -0.10 -5.95
CA THR A 92 -1.74 -0.82 -6.64
C THR A 92 -2.86 -1.11 -5.65
N TYR A 93 -3.59 -0.07 -5.27
CA TYR A 93 -4.64 -0.14 -4.26
C TYR A 93 -5.99 -0.44 -4.90
N PHE A 94 -6.55 -1.61 -4.60
CA PHE A 94 -7.80 -2.12 -5.17
C PHE A 94 -8.98 -2.08 -4.20
N GLU A 95 -8.71 -1.77 -2.94
CA GLU A 95 -9.70 -1.69 -1.88
C GLU A 95 -9.60 -0.34 -1.19
N LYS A 96 -10.74 0.30 -0.94
CA LYS A 96 -10.78 1.59 -0.27
C LYS A 96 -11.59 1.52 1.02
N PRO A 97 -10.98 1.86 2.17
CA PRO A 97 -11.72 1.96 3.42
C PRO A 97 -12.69 3.13 3.36
N ARG A 98 -13.93 2.89 3.81
CA ARG A 98 -14.97 3.92 3.87
C ARG A 98 -15.50 4.03 5.30
N THR A 99 -15.49 5.23 5.84
CA THR A 99 -16.01 5.48 7.18
C THR A 99 -17.54 5.34 7.23
N VAL A 100 -18.22 5.77 6.16
CA VAL A 100 -19.68 5.65 6.05
C VAL A 100 -20.03 4.73 4.88
N VAL A 101 -20.14 5.27 3.68
CA VAL A 101 -20.42 4.54 2.43
C VAL A 101 -19.64 5.16 1.28
N GLY A 102 -19.48 4.39 0.19
CA GLY A 102 -18.79 4.84 -1.01
C GLY A 102 -18.30 3.66 -1.84
N TRP A 103 -17.74 3.94 -2.99
CA TRP A 103 -17.10 2.93 -3.83
C TRP A 103 -15.96 2.27 -3.05
N LYS A 104 -15.99 0.94 -2.95
CA LYS A 104 -15.05 0.16 -2.14
C LYS A 104 -13.79 -0.25 -2.88
N GLY A 105 -13.67 0.05 -4.15
CA GLY A 105 -12.51 -0.28 -4.97
C GLY A 105 -12.81 -1.20 -6.15
N LEU A 106 -11.79 -1.41 -6.97
CA LEU A 106 -11.88 -2.19 -8.22
C LEU A 106 -12.33 -3.63 -7.99
N ILE A 107 -11.87 -4.28 -6.93
CA ILE A 107 -12.23 -5.67 -6.64
C ILE A 107 -13.73 -5.77 -6.34
N SER A 108 -14.24 -4.91 -5.49
CA SER A 108 -15.63 -4.97 -5.05
C SER A 108 -16.63 -4.52 -6.11
N ASP A 109 -16.29 -3.49 -6.88
CA ASP A 109 -17.20 -2.90 -7.90
C ASP A 109 -16.38 -2.39 -9.09
N PRO A 110 -15.91 -3.29 -9.96
CA PRO A 110 -15.05 -2.92 -11.10
C PRO A 110 -15.73 -2.04 -12.14
N ASP A 111 -17.05 -2.15 -12.27
CA ASP A 111 -17.82 -1.44 -13.27
C ASP A 111 -18.33 -0.07 -12.78
N LEU A 112 -18.05 0.32 -11.54
CA LEU A 112 -18.45 1.59 -10.92
C LEU A 112 -19.96 1.85 -10.93
N ASN A 113 -20.78 0.81 -10.88
CA ASN A 113 -22.23 0.89 -11.06
C ASN A 113 -23.05 0.16 -9.99
N GLY A 114 -22.38 -0.34 -8.93
CA GLY A 114 -23.03 -1.09 -7.87
C GLY A 114 -23.45 -2.50 -8.25
N SER A 115 -22.96 -3.05 -9.35
CA SER A 115 -23.24 -4.44 -9.75
C SER A 115 -22.45 -5.47 -8.94
N TYR A 116 -21.36 -5.05 -8.28
CA TYR A 116 -20.52 -5.88 -7.40
C TYR A 116 -20.04 -7.17 -8.06
N ARG A 117 -19.54 -7.08 -9.29
CA ARG A 117 -18.96 -8.22 -10.01
C ARG A 117 -17.56 -8.57 -9.45
N VAL A 118 -17.52 -9.06 -8.22
CA VAL A 118 -16.29 -9.29 -7.46
C VAL A 118 -15.35 -10.30 -8.15
N ASN A 119 -15.88 -11.38 -8.72
CA ASN A 119 -15.07 -12.35 -9.46
C ASN A 119 -14.32 -11.69 -10.64
N HIS A 120 -14.97 -10.77 -11.34
CA HIS A 120 -14.35 -10.00 -12.40
C HIS A 120 -13.32 -9.00 -11.85
N GLY A 121 -13.63 -8.34 -10.75
CA GLY A 121 -12.71 -7.42 -10.06
C GLY A 121 -11.43 -8.09 -9.60
N LEU A 122 -11.52 -9.28 -9.03
CA LEU A 122 -10.37 -10.10 -8.62
C LEU A 122 -9.49 -10.47 -9.82
N GLU A 123 -10.11 -10.85 -10.94
CA GLU A 123 -9.38 -11.16 -12.17
C GLU A 123 -8.63 -9.95 -12.72
N LEU A 124 -9.28 -8.79 -12.79
CA LEU A 124 -8.65 -7.53 -13.22
C LEU A 124 -7.46 -7.17 -12.32
N ALA A 125 -7.62 -7.25 -11.02
CA ALA A 125 -6.56 -6.93 -10.05
C ALA A 125 -5.36 -7.88 -10.22
N ARG A 126 -5.58 -9.18 -10.28
CA ARG A 126 -4.49 -10.15 -10.43
C ARG A 126 -3.77 -9.99 -11.77
N ARG A 127 -4.50 -9.80 -12.86
CA ARG A 127 -3.89 -9.57 -14.20
C ARG A 127 -3.02 -8.31 -14.21
N LEU A 128 -3.51 -7.22 -13.63
CA LEU A 128 -2.74 -5.98 -13.54
C LEU A 128 -1.45 -6.19 -12.74
N LEU A 129 -1.52 -6.85 -11.59
CA LEU A 129 -0.35 -7.14 -10.77
C LEU A 129 0.68 -7.98 -11.51
N LEU A 130 0.26 -8.99 -12.26
CA LEU A 130 1.15 -9.79 -13.12
C LEU A 130 1.84 -8.91 -14.15
N GLN A 131 1.08 -8.10 -14.88
CA GLN A 131 1.62 -7.23 -15.95
C GLN A 131 2.61 -6.19 -15.39
N VAL A 132 2.33 -5.59 -14.25
CA VAL A 132 3.24 -4.61 -13.61
C VAL A 132 4.52 -5.30 -13.15
N ASN A 133 4.43 -6.47 -12.52
CA ASN A 133 5.62 -7.23 -12.10
C ASN A 133 6.44 -7.74 -13.31
N GLU A 134 5.81 -8.12 -14.42
CA GLU A 134 6.49 -8.49 -15.67
C GLU A 134 7.33 -7.34 -16.24
N LEU A 135 6.93 -6.08 -16.03
CA LEU A 135 7.75 -4.91 -16.36
C LEU A 135 8.98 -4.74 -15.44
N GLY A 136 9.09 -5.52 -14.38
CA GLY A 136 10.13 -5.35 -13.36
C GLY A 136 9.81 -4.25 -12.35
N VAL A 137 8.56 -3.83 -12.22
CA VAL A 137 8.09 -2.86 -11.22
C VAL A 137 7.45 -3.61 -10.06
N PRO A 138 8.00 -3.51 -8.83
CA PRO A 138 7.38 -4.11 -7.65
C PRO A 138 6.05 -3.42 -7.32
N THR A 139 5.15 -4.14 -6.69
CA THR A 139 3.81 -3.64 -6.34
C THR A 139 3.58 -3.58 -4.84
N ALA A 140 2.83 -2.58 -4.43
CA ALA A 140 2.38 -2.35 -3.06
C ALA A 140 0.86 -2.26 -3.00
N THR A 141 0.25 -2.76 -1.94
CA THR A 141 -1.20 -2.63 -1.72
C THR A 141 -1.54 -2.48 -0.25
N GLU A 142 -2.77 -2.03 0.04
CA GLU A 142 -3.35 -2.09 1.38
C GLU A 142 -4.13 -3.40 1.53
N PHE A 143 -3.85 -4.14 2.59
CA PHE A 143 -4.62 -5.32 2.96
C PHE A 143 -5.77 -4.88 3.88
N LEU A 144 -6.93 -4.68 3.30
CA LEU A 144 -8.09 -4.13 4.00
C LEU A 144 -9.04 -5.22 4.52
N ASP A 145 -9.47 -6.15 3.66
CA ASP A 145 -10.28 -7.28 4.10
C ASP A 145 -9.44 -8.55 4.33
N MET A 146 -10.06 -9.56 4.92
CA MET A 146 -9.38 -10.78 5.34
C MET A 146 -9.33 -11.86 4.26
N VAL A 147 -9.96 -11.66 3.11
CA VAL A 147 -10.14 -12.67 2.06
C VAL A 147 -9.37 -12.34 0.79
N THR A 148 -9.44 -11.10 0.30
CA THR A 148 -8.85 -10.69 -0.98
C THR A 148 -7.35 -10.88 -1.04
N GLY A 149 -6.64 -10.77 0.09
CA GLY A 149 -5.21 -11.05 0.16
C GLY A 149 -4.82 -12.45 -0.33
N GLN A 150 -5.68 -13.44 -0.13
CA GLN A 150 -5.42 -14.81 -0.60
C GLN A 150 -5.29 -14.92 -2.13
N PHE A 151 -5.87 -13.97 -2.87
CA PHE A 151 -5.89 -13.95 -4.33
C PHE A 151 -4.71 -13.21 -4.95
N ILE A 152 -4.02 -12.33 -4.20
CA ILE A 152 -3.04 -11.41 -4.76
C ILE A 152 -1.73 -11.31 -3.96
N ALA A 153 -1.66 -11.80 -2.74
CA ALA A 153 -0.51 -11.60 -1.86
C ALA A 153 0.81 -12.15 -2.43
N ASP A 154 0.76 -13.18 -3.25
CA ASP A 154 1.92 -13.76 -3.93
C ASP A 154 2.60 -12.79 -4.93
N LEU A 155 1.91 -11.72 -5.33
CA LEU A 155 2.40 -10.70 -6.26
C LEU A 155 2.77 -9.37 -5.58
N ILE A 156 2.59 -9.26 -4.27
CA ILE A 156 2.80 -8.03 -3.51
C ILE A 156 4.18 -8.04 -2.84
N SER A 157 4.95 -6.97 -3.07
CA SER A 157 6.28 -6.78 -2.48
C SER A 157 6.28 -5.96 -1.20
N TRP A 158 5.26 -5.11 -0.98
CA TRP A 158 5.08 -4.30 0.22
C TRP A 158 3.61 -4.12 0.52
N GLY A 159 3.22 -4.27 1.77
CA GLY A 159 1.83 -4.14 2.21
C GLY A 159 1.64 -3.04 3.24
N ALA A 160 0.44 -2.46 3.27
CA ALA A 160 0.03 -1.50 4.28
C ALA A 160 -1.20 -1.99 5.05
N ILE A 161 -1.25 -1.63 6.32
CA ILE A 161 -2.46 -1.62 7.15
C ILE A 161 -2.85 -0.15 7.36
N GLY A 162 -4.06 0.21 6.96
CA GLY A 162 -4.53 1.59 6.95
C GLY A 162 -4.85 2.14 8.34
N ALA A 163 -5.00 3.47 8.43
CA ALA A 163 -5.22 4.17 9.69
C ALA A 163 -6.48 3.70 10.44
N ARG A 164 -7.50 3.24 9.73
CA ARG A 164 -8.77 2.76 10.32
C ARG A 164 -8.68 1.33 10.82
N THR A 165 -7.66 0.57 10.44
CA THR A 165 -7.51 -0.86 10.74
C THR A 165 -6.26 -1.19 11.55
N THR A 166 -5.38 -0.23 11.79
CA THR A 166 -4.16 -0.44 12.59
C THR A 166 -4.45 -0.91 14.03
N GLU A 167 -5.56 -0.50 14.63
CA GLU A 167 -5.98 -0.98 15.97
C GLU A 167 -6.67 -2.36 15.92
N SER A 168 -7.06 -2.85 14.75
CA SER A 168 -7.78 -4.11 14.62
C SER A 168 -6.89 -5.30 14.94
N GLN A 169 -7.30 -6.12 15.89
CA GLN A 169 -6.61 -7.36 16.24
C GLN A 169 -6.47 -8.28 15.03
N ILE A 170 -7.54 -8.46 14.27
CA ILE A 170 -7.57 -9.37 13.11
C ILE A 170 -6.57 -8.92 12.02
N HIS A 171 -6.45 -7.61 11.77
CA HIS A 171 -5.49 -7.07 10.81
C HIS A 171 -4.04 -7.23 11.27
N ARG A 172 -3.78 -7.10 12.58
CA ARG A 172 -2.45 -7.37 13.16
C ARG A 172 -2.07 -8.84 13.07
N GLU A 173 -3.02 -9.74 13.29
CA GLU A 173 -2.85 -11.18 13.12
C GLU A 173 -2.59 -11.54 11.66
N MET A 174 -3.37 -10.99 10.71
CA MET A 174 -3.13 -11.16 9.28
C MET A 174 -1.73 -10.70 8.89
N ALA A 175 -1.30 -9.53 9.36
CA ALA A 175 0.03 -9.00 9.07
C ALA A 175 1.14 -9.92 9.54
N SER A 176 0.94 -10.66 10.65
CA SER A 176 1.89 -11.66 11.14
C SER A 176 2.10 -12.84 10.19
N ALA A 177 1.19 -13.05 9.25
CA ALA A 177 1.25 -14.11 8.24
C ALA A 177 1.74 -13.65 6.87
N LEU A 178 1.69 -12.34 6.57
CA LEU A 178 2.04 -11.83 5.26
C LEU A 178 3.50 -12.04 4.92
N SER A 179 3.76 -12.47 3.69
CA SER A 179 5.11 -12.78 3.19
C SER A 179 5.90 -11.53 2.75
N CYS A 180 5.29 -10.35 2.80
CA CYS A 180 5.92 -9.07 2.49
C CYS A 180 6.10 -8.22 3.76
N PRO A 181 7.02 -7.24 3.76
CA PRO A 181 7.06 -6.20 4.78
C PRO A 181 5.73 -5.45 4.86
N VAL A 182 5.32 -5.07 6.07
CA VAL A 182 4.03 -4.40 6.31
C VAL A 182 4.23 -3.11 7.09
N GLY A 183 3.77 -2.00 6.51
CA GLY A 183 3.69 -0.72 7.18
C GLY A 183 2.34 -0.52 7.86
N PHE A 184 2.35 0.00 9.08
CA PHE A 184 1.15 0.35 9.86
C PHE A 184 1.01 1.86 9.93
N LYS A 185 -0.08 2.41 9.42
CA LYS A 185 -0.36 3.85 9.52
C LYS A 185 -0.73 4.23 10.95
N ASN A 186 -0.30 5.40 11.40
CA ASN A 186 -0.84 6.01 12.61
C ASN A 186 -2.34 6.24 12.46
N GLY A 187 -3.05 6.38 13.57
CA GLY A 187 -4.50 6.63 13.58
C GLY A 187 -4.88 7.93 12.88
N THR A 188 -6.14 8.04 12.48
CA THR A 188 -6.68 9.25 11.82
C THR A 188 -6.61 10.50 12.70
N ASP A 189 -6.52 10.33 14.02
CA ASP A 189 -6.29 11.38 15.02
C ASP A 189 -4.80 11.79 15.16
N GLY A 190 -3.88 11.07 14.52
CA GLY A 190 -2.45 11.30 14.62
C GLY A 190 -1.71 10.39 15.61
N ASN A 191 -2.42 9.50 16.31
CA ASN A 191 -1.83 8.62 17.32
C ASN A 191 -0.86 7.59 16.68
N THR A 192 0.44 7.73 16.95
CA THR A 192 1.49 6.82 16.46
C THR A 192 1.67 5.59 17.36
N ARG A 193 1.26 5.64 18.62
CA ARG A 193 1.41 4.51 19.54
C ARG A 193 0.67 3.27 19.07
N ILE A 194 -0.49 3.42 18.45
CA ILE A 194 -1.24 2.29 17.89
C ILE A 194 -0.47 1.56 16.80
N ALA A 195 0.34 2.27 16.02
CA ALA A 195 1.20 1.66 15.00
C ALA A 195 2.37 0.90 15.65
N VAL A 196 2.97 1.42 16.70
CA VAL A 196 4.00 0.72 17.49
C VAL A 196 3.45 -0.57 18.07
N ASP A 197 2.25 -0.52 18.66
CA ASP A 197 1.59 -1.71 19.21
C ASP A 197 1.26 -2.74 18.13
N ALA A 198 0.85 -2.29 16.93
CA ALA A 198 0.61 -3.15 15.78
C ALA A 198 1.89 -3.87 15.31
N ILE A 199 3.03 -3.16 15.26
CA ILE A 199 4.33 -3.74 14.95
C ILE A 199 4.69 -4.83 15.96
N ARG A 200 4.55 -4.55 17.24
CA ARG A 200 4.82 -5.52 18.32
C ARG A 200 3.93 -6.75 18.19
N ALA A 201 2.63 -6.55 17.99
CA ALA A 201 1.67 -7.64 17.81
C ALA A 201 1.99 -8.49 16.58
N SER A 202 2.26 -7.89 15.43
CA SER A 202 2.51 -8.62 14.18
C SER A 202 3.86 -9.37 14.15
N ARG A 203 4.79 -9.04 15.03
CA ARG A 203 6.05 -9.81 15.19
C ARG A 203 5.84 -11.16 15.90
N ALA A 204 4.76 -11.29 16.66
CA ALA A 204 4.44 -12.53 17.37
C ALA A 204 3.70 -13.53 16.46
N SER A 205 3.78 -14.80 16.83
CA SER A 205 2.95 -15.87 16.26
C SER A 205 1.50 -15.67 16.70
N HIS A 206 0.57 -15.87 15.75
CA HIS A 206 -0.87 -15.78 16.00
C HIS A 206 -1.61 -16.95 15.35
N MET A 207 -2.80 -17.20 15.84
CA MET A 207 -3.78 -18.09 15.23
C MET A 207 -4.99 -17.25 14.77
N PHE A 208 -5.43 -17.45 13.53
CA PHE A 208 -6.65 -16.82 13.02
C PHE A 208 -7.35 -17.71 12.00
N LEU A 209 -8.63 -17.41 11.75
CA LEU A 209 -9.46 -18.15 10.82
C LEU A 209 -9.42 -17.44 9.45
N SER A 210 -9.22 -18.22 8.39
CA SER A 210 -9.17 -17.70 7.03
C SER A 210 -9.48 -18.80 6.03
N PRO A 211 -10.05 -18.48 4.86
CA PRO A 211 -10.04 -19.45 3.76
C PRO A 211 -8.60 -19.69 3.30
N ASP A 212 -8.31 -20.92 2.93
CA ASP A 212 -7.05 -21.29 2.28
C ASP A 212 -7.10 -21.05 0.76
N LYS A 213 -6.08 -21.49 0.03
CA LYS A 213 -6.03 -21.34 -1.43
C LYS A 213 -7.09 -22.16 -2.16
N GLN A 214 -7.62 -23.19 -1.54
CA GLN A 214 -8.71 -24.04 -2.08
C GLN A 214 -10.10 -23.51 -1.72
N GLY A 215 -10.20 -22.38 -0.99
CA GLY A 215 -11.45 -21.82 -0.54
C GLY A 215 -12.05 -22.52 0.70
N GLN A 216 -11.31 -23.43 1.33
CA GLN A 216 -11.74 -24.08 2.55
C GLN A 216 -11.49 -23.18 3.76
N MET A 217 -12.45 -23.12 4.68
CA MET A 217 -12.25 -22.41 5.94
C MET A 217 -11.26 -23.16 6.82
N THR A 218 -10.18 -22.51 7.22
CA THR A 218 -9.07 -23.14 7.93
C THR A 218 -8.60 -22.34 9.14
N ILE A 219 -7.78 -22.97 9.97
CA ILE A 219 -7.07 -22.36 11.08
C ILE A 219 -5.62 -22.11 10.62
N TYR A 220 -5.23 -20.84 10.53
CA TYR A 220 -3.86 -20.43 10.25
C TYR A 220 -3.10 -20.24 11.54
N LEU A 221 -1.94 -20.88 11.66
CA LEU A 221 -0.95 -20.59 12.70
C LEU A 221 0.22 -19.89 12.02
N THR A 222 0.54 -18.68 12.45
CA THR A 222 1.58 -17.84 11.83
C THR A 222 2.89 -17.92 12.60
N SER A 223 3.97 -17.49 11.97
CA SER A 223 5.29 -17.42 12.60
C SER A 223 5.69 -16.01 13.06
N GLY A 224 4.91 -15.01 12.70
CA GLY A 224 5.23 -13.61 12.92
C GLY A 224 5.95 -12.95 11.75
N ASN A 225 5.81 -11.64 11.63
CA ASN A 225 6.42 -10.82 10.60
C ASN A 225 7.41 -9.82 11.23
N PRO A 226 8.73 -9.99 11.02
CA PRO A 226 9.73 -9.12 11.64
C PRO A 226 9.90 -7.76 10.97
N TYR A 227 9.23 -7.51 9.84
CA TYR A 227 9.41 -6.31 9.01
C TYR A 227 8.26 -5.31 9.11
N GLY A 228 7.53 -5.32 10.23
CA GLY A 228 6.56 -4.28 10.56
C GLY A 228 7.25 -2.94 10.81
N HIS A 229 6.67 -1.83 10.34
CA HIS A 229 7.19 -0.48 10.51
C HIS A 229 6.07 0.54 10.53
N ILE A 230 6.38 1.77 10.98
CA ILE A 230 5.40 2.87 11.03
C ILE A 230 5.31 3.54 9.66
N ILE A 231 4.08 3.93 9.29
CA ILE A 231 3.80 4.90 8.23
C ILE A 231 3.25 6.17 8.90
N MET A 232 3.99 7.27 8.81
CA MET A 232 3.59 8.58 9.32
C MET A 232 2.69 9.25 8.29
N ARG A 233 1.36 9.28 8.53
CA ARG A 233 0.38 9.79 7.55
C ARG A 233 -0.29 11.10 7.99
N GLY A 234 0.14 11.68 9.13
CA GLY A 234 -0.52 12.82 9.72
C GLY A 234 -1.86 12.49 10.39
N GLY A 235 -2.45 13.47 11.01
CA GLY A 235 -3.76 13.42 11.64
C GLY A 235 -4.49 14.73 11.39
N LYS A 236 -4.97 15.37 12.45
CA LYS A 236 -5.48 16.76 12.39
C LYS A 236 -4.38 17.74 12.00
N GLN A 237 -3.16 17.42 12.39
CA GLN A 237 -1.94 18.16 12.03
C GLN A 237 -0.98 17.24 11.28
N PRO A 238 -0.10 17.78 10.41
CA PRO A 238 0.99 17.01 9.83
C PRO A 238 1.93 16.43 10.90
N ASN A 239 2.57 15.30 10.58
CA ASN A 239 3.53 14.62 11.47
C ASN A 239 4.82 14.19 10.76
N TYR A 240 5.27 14.97 9.77
CA TYR A 240 6.47 14.66 8.98
C TYR A 240 7.70 15.48 9.36
N HIS A 241 7.57 16.45 10.27
CA HIS A 241 8.68 17.29 10.70
C HIS A 241 9.71 16.49 11.51
N ALA A 242 10.93 17.02 11.62
CA ALA A 242 12.04 16.31 12.27
C ALA A 242 11.73 15.92 13.72
N GLU A 243 11.04 16.77 14.46
CA GLU A 243 10.59 16.47 15.84
C GLU A 243 9.56 15.36 15.90
N ASP A 244 8.66 15.26 14.92
CA ASP A 244 7.66 14.19 14.85
C ASP A 244 8.33 12.84 14.58
N ILE A 245 9.31 12.82 13.68
CA ILE A 245 10.09 11.64 13.34
C ILE A 245 10.93 11.19 14.53
N ALA A 246 11.56 12.13 15.23
CA ALA A 246 12.32 11.83 16.44
C ALA A 246 11.44 11.22 17.53
N ALA A 247 10.24 11.76 17.74
CA ALA A 247 9.27 11.23 18.71
C ALA A 247 8.82 9.81 18.35
N ALA A 248 8.58 9.52 17.06
CA ALA A 248 8.25 8.19 16.58
C ALA A 248 9.42 7.20 16.80
N CYS A 249 10.65 7.62 16.55
CA CYS A 249 11.84 6.80 16.82
C CYS A 249 12.01 6.51 18.30
N ASP A 250 11.76 7.47 19.18
CA ASP A 250 11.79 7.26 20.64
C ASP A 250 10.75 6.20 21.07
N ALA A 251 9.55 6.25 20.50
CA ALA A 251 8.51 5.25 20.78
C ALA A 251 8.90 3.84 20.28
N LEU A 252 9.60 3.75 19.14
CA LEU A 252 10.12 2.47 18.63
C LEU A 252 11.27 1.94 19.52
N ARG A 253 12.16 2.82 19.94
CA ARG A 253 13.32 2.47 20.81
C ARG A 253 12.88 1.93 22.16
N GLU A 254 11.76 2.39 22.69
CA GLU A 254 11.19 1.91 23.96
C GLU A 254 10.96 0.38 23.96
N PHE A 255 10.77 -0.22 22.79
CA PHE A 255 10.49 -1.64 22.60
C PHE A 255 11.58 -2.37 21.78
N ASP A 256 12.76 -1.80 21.68
CA ASP A 256 13.89 -2.36 20.90
C ASP A 256 13.50 -2.65 19.43
N LEU A 257 12.64 -1.83 18.85
CA LEU A 257 12.23 -1.93 17.46
C LEU A 257 13.15 -1.08 16.56
N PRO A 258 13.35 -1.48 15.27
CA PRO A 258 14.13 -0.69 14.33
C PRO A 258 13.56 0.74 14.17
N GLU A 259 14.45 1.72 14.27
CA GLU A 259 14.10 3.14 14.13
C GLU A 259 14.07 3.55 12.64
N GLN A 260 13.31 2.80 11.86
CA GLN A 260 13.12 3.00 10.43
C GLN A 260 11.63 3.16 10.13
N LEU A 261 11.25 4.23 9.47
CA LEU A 261 9.86 4.53 9.18
C LEU A 261 9.65 5.06 7.76
N VAL A 262 8.39 5.02 7.33
CA VAL A 262 7.94 5.56 6.04
C VAL A 262 7.11 6.82 6.31
N VAL A 263 7.32 7.87 5.53
CA VAL A 263 6.53 9.11 5.60
C VAL A 263 5.58 9.17 4.42
N ASP A 264 4.29 9.18 4.70
CA ASP A 264 3.24 9.37 3.70
C ASP A 264 3.07 10.87 3.43
N PHE A 265 3.33 11.31 2.21
CA PHE A 265 3.24 12.72 1.80
C PHE A 265 1.79 13.19 1.62
N SER A 266 0.86 12.27 1.45
CA SER A 266 -0.57 12.53 1.27
C SER A 266 -1.34 12.53 2.61
N HIS A 267 -2.65 12.43 2.55
CA HIS A 267 -3.56 12.34 3.71
C HIS A 267 -3.44 13.55 4.66
N GLY A 268 -3.23 13.31 5.96
CA GLY A 268 -3.11 14.37 6.95
C GLY A 268 -1.86 15.25 6.77
N ASN A 269 -0.80 14.71 6.20
CA ASN A 269 0.44 15.45 5.97
C ASN A 269 0.32 16.53 4.89
N CYS A 270 -0.49 16.31 3.87
CA CYS A 270 -0.79 17.33 2.86
C CYS A 270 -2.15 18.03 3.09
N GLN A 271 -2.88 17.67 4.13
CA GLN A 271 -4.21 18.20 4.46
C GLN A 271 -5.18 18.09 3.28
N LYS A 272 -5.11 16.96 2.53
CA LYS A 272 -5.88 16.65 1.33
C LYS A 272 -5.69 17.62 0.16
N GLN A 273 -4.63 18.42 0.19
CA GLN A 273 -4.21 19.30 -0.90
C GLN A 273 -3.04 18.65 -1.61
N HIS A 274 -3.30 17.94 -2.72
CA HIS A 274 -2.31 17.06 -3.36
C HIS A 274 -0.98 17.75 -3.69
N ARG A 275 -0.98 19.03 -4.09
CA ARG A 275 0.26 19.76 -4.40
C ARG A 275 1.15 20.00 -3.18
N ARG A 276 0.59 19.99 -1.96
CA ARG A 276 1.37 20.07 -0.74
C ARG A 276 2.26 18.85 -0.51
N GLN A 277 2.04 17.75 -1.20
CA GLN A 277 2.97 16.64 -1.20
C GLN A 277 4.38 17.08 -1.64
N LEU A 278 4.49 18.08 -2.50
CA LEU A 278 5.79 18.65 -2.92
C LEU A 278 6.47 19.42 -1.78
N GLU A 279 5.71 20.11 -0.93
CA GLU A 279 6.23 20.78 0.28
C GLU A 279 6.75 19.75 1.29
N VAL A 280 6.00 18.68 1.50
CA VAL A 280 6.40 17.56 2.36
C VAL A 280 7.68 16.91 1.81
N CYS A 281 7.76 16.70 0.50
CA CYS A 281 8.96 16.19 -0.17
C CYS A 281 10.18 17.06 0.09
N ALA A 282 10.05 18.39 -0.02
CA ALA A 282 11.14 19.33 0.21
C ALA A 282 11.67 19.25 1.64
N ASP A 283 10.78 19.17 2.63
CA ASP A 283 11.15 19.02 4.05
C ASP A 283 11.89 17.68 4.29
N ILE A 284 11.35 16.58 3.80
CA ILE A 284 11.99 15.25 3.93
C ILE A 284 13.36 15.22 3.24
N CYS A 285 13.48 15.80 2.06
CA CYS A 285 14.79 15.94 1.38
C CYS A 285 15.78 16.73 2.22
N GLN A 286 15.35 17.80 2.87
CA GLN A 286 16.19 18.59 3.77
C GLN A 286 16.62 17.76 4.99
N GLN A 287 15.74 17.01 5.62
CA GLN A 287 16.06 16.12 6.73
C GLN A 287 17.08 15.04 6.32
N ILE A 288 16.93 14.46 5.14
CA ILE A 288 17.89 13.47 4.62
C ILE A 288 19.27 14.09 4.41
N ARG A 289 19.33 15.29 3.79
CA ARG A 289 20.61 16.04 3.61
C ARG A 289 21.24 16.45 4.93
N ALA A 290 20.43 16.68 5.95
CA ALA A 290 20.91 16.99 7.29
C ALA A 290 21.39 15.76 8.08
N GLY A 291 21.35 14.57 7.48
CA GLY A 291 21.89 13.35 8.06
C GLY A 291 20.87 12.42 8.71
N SER A 292 19.59 12.62 8.51
CA SER A 292 18.56 11.68 9.01
C SER A 292 18.75 10.29 8.41
N THR A 293 18.84 9.27 9.27
CA THR A 293 18.93 7.86 8.89
C THR A 293 17.64 7.08 9.18
N SER A 294 16.67 7.70 9.82
CA SER A 294 15.42 7.05 10.25
C SER A 294 14.34 7.01 9.18
N ILE A 295 14.46 7.85 8.14
CA ILE A 295 13.53 7.85 7.02
C ILE A 295 13.95 6.76 6.04
N ALA A 296 13.36 5.57 6.20
CA ALA A 296 13.60 4.43 5.32
C ALA A 296 12.89 4.58 3.96
N GLY A 297 11.76 5.26 3.96
CA GLY A 297 10.98 5.43 2.75
C GLY A 297 9.94 6.53 2.82
N ILE A 298 9.32 6.75 1.68
CA ILE A 298 8.19 7.68 1.52
C ILE A 298 7.05 7.02 0.76
N MET A 299 5.87 7.59 0.90
CA MET A 299 4.70 7.25 0.10
C MET A 299 4.12 8.51 -0.52
N ALA A 300 3.71 8.46 -1.79
CA ALA A 300 3.10 9.58 -2.48
C ALA A 300 1.95 9.11 -3.36
N GLU A 301 0.89 9.88 -3.41
CA GLU A 301 -0.25 9.66 -4.31
C GLU A 301 -0.07 10.45 -5.60
N SER A 302 0.01 9.72 -6.70
CA SER A 302 0.36 10.20 -8.03
C SER A 302 -0.39 9.44 -9.10
N PHE A 303 -0.83 10.13 -10.15
CA PHE A 303 -1.41 9.49 -11.33
C PHE A 303 -0.97 10.21 -12.61
N LEU A 304 -1.56 9.87 -13.76
CA LEU A 304 -1.22 10.51 -15.05
C LEU A 304 -1.66 11.98 -15.08
N GLN A 305 -2.83 12.28 -14.52
CA GLN A 305 -3.41 13.61 -14.41
C GLN A 305 -3.54 14.02 -12.94
N GLU A 306 -3.35 15.30 -12.64
CA GLU A 306 -3.50 15.80 -11.28
C GLU A 306 -4.95 15.86 -10.81
N GLY A 307 -5.12 15.86 -9.49
CA GLY A 307 -6.40 16.11 -8.85
C GLY A 307 -7.28 14.88 -8.76
N THR A 308 -8.58 15.12 -8.73
CA THR A 308 -9.62 14.10 -8.61
C THR A 308 -10.86 14.49 -9.40
N GLN A 309 -11.68 13.51 -9.72
CA GLN A 309 -12.95 13.67 -10.41
C GLN A 309 -14.06 12.89 -9.73
N LYS A 310 -15.29 13.26 -9.98
CA LYS A 310 -16.47 12.51 -9.53
C LYS A 310 -16.95 11.56 -10.63
N VAL A 311 -17.39 10.38 -10.23
CA VAL A 311 -18.09 9.44 -11.12
C VAL A 311 -19.53 9.90 -11.23
N VAL A 312 -19.96 10.27 -12.45
CA VAL A 312 -21.33 10.66 -12.76
C VAL A 312 -21.87 9.74 -13.85
N ALA A 313 -23.03 9.13 -13.60
CA ALA A 313 -23.65 8.20 -14.53
C ALA A 313 -23.84 8.85 -15.91
N GLY A 314 -23.44 8.13 -16.96
CA GLY A 314 -23.57 8.60 -18.35
C GLY A 314 -22.51 9.62 -18.78
N GLN A 315 -21.58 10.02 -17.92
CA GLN A 315 -20.46 10.91 -18.27
C GLN A 315 -19.14 10.14 -18.33
N PRO A 316 -18.32 10.35 -19.39
CA PRO A 316 -17.00 9.73 -19.47
C PRO A 316 -16.08 10.29 -18.41
N LEU A 317 -15.20 9.42 -17.87
CA LEU A 317 -14.15 9.81 -16.94
C LEU A 317 -12.96 10.40 -17.71
N THR A 318 -12.28 11.35 -17.08
CA THR A 318 -10.95 11.79 -17.53
C THR A 318 -9.95 10.66 -17.29
N ARG A 319 -9.33 10.17 -18.37
CA ARG A 319 -8.38 9.07 -18.30
C ARG A 319 -7.16 9.45 -17.44
N GLY A 320 -6.79 8.58 -16.51
CA GLY A 320 -5.62 8.80 -15.67
C GLY A 320 -5.79 9.82 -14.55
N GLN A 321 -7.02 10.19 -14.21
CA GLN A 321 -7.33 11.04 -13.07
C GLN A 321 -8.03 10.24 -11.98
N SER A 322 -7.63 10.42 -10.72
CA SER A 322 -8.19 9.73 -9.56
C SER A 322 -9.70 9.95 -9.43
N ILE A 323 -10.40 8.93 -8.96
CA ILE A 323 -11.83 9.01 -8.55
C ILE A 323 -11.99 8.94 -7.02
N THR A 324 -10.89 8.91 -6.29
CA THR A 324 -10.82 8.96 -4.84
C THR A 324 -10.04 10.20 -4.41
N ASP A 325 -9.05 10.12 -3.54
CA ASP A 325 -8.29 11.29 -3.12
C ASP A 325 -7.47 11.89 -4.30
N PRO A 326 -7.26 13.23 -4.31
CA PRO A 326 -6.53 13.88 -5.38
C PRO A 326 -5.05 13.47 -5.39
N CYS A 327 -4.51 13.25 -6.58
CA CYS A 327 -3.13 12.82 -6.82
C CYS A 327 -2.30 13.93 -7.48
N LEU A 328 -0.98 13.84 -7.34
CA LEU A 328 -0.02 14.61 -8.14
C LEU A 328 -0.13 14.21 -9.60
N SER A 329 0.20 15.13 -10.52
CA SER A 329 0.41 14.82 -11.94
C SER A 329 1.66 13.96 -12.13
N TRP A 330 1.79 13.36 -13.33
CA TRP A 330 3.02 12.68 -13.69
C TRP A 330 4.24 13.62 -13.69
N GLU A 331 4.12 14.81 -14.24
CA GLU A 331 5.20 15.80 -14.31
C GLU A 331 5.70 16.20 -12.92
N ASP A 332 4.79 16.45 -11.99
CA ASP A 332 5.17 16.75 -10.60
C ASP A 332 5.81 15.53 -9.91
N SER A 333 5.39 14.34 -10.27
CA SER A 333 5.96 13.10 -9.73
C SER A 333 7.38 12.84 -10.25
N GLU A 334 7.67 13.17 -11.51
CA GLU A 334 9.04 13.11 -12.05
C GLU A 334 9.98 14.04 -11.28
N ARG A 335 9.54 15.28 -10.96
CA ARG A 335 10.30 16.25 -10.17
C ARG A 335 10.52 15.72 -8.75
N LEU A 336 9.48 15.20 -8.12
CA LEU A 336 9.55 14.61 -6.78
C LEU A 336 10.58 13.47 -6.73
N LEU A 337 10.56 12.57 -7.71
CA LEU A 337 11.52 11.46 -7.79
C LEU A 337 12.95 11.95 -7.98
N ALA A 338 13.16 12.97 -8.81
CA ALA A 338 14.47 13.57 -9.03
C ALA A 338 15.02 14.23 -7.74
N GLU A 339 14.19 14.95 -7.00
CA GLU A 339 14.56 15.58 -5.72
C GLU A 339 14.92 14.53 -4.66
N LEU A 340 14.11 13.47 -4.55
CA LEU A 340 14.37 12.37 -3.63
C LEU A 340 15.68 11.65 -3.97
N ALA A 341 15.94 11.39 -5.25
CA ALA A 341 17.19 10.76 -5.68
C ALA A 341 18.40 11.62 -5.34
N ALA A 342 18.33 12.94 -5.61
CA ALA A 342 19.41 13.88 -5.29
C ALA A 342 19.67 13.98 -3.78
N ALA A 343 18.60 14.00 -2.97
CA ALA A 343 18.75 14.02 -1.52
C ALA A 343 19.34 12.70 -0.99
N THR A 344 18.85 11.57 -1.47
CA THR A 344 19.31 10.24 -1.05
C THR A 344 20.78 10.01 -1.40
N ALA A 345 21.25 10.52 -2.54
CA ALA A 345 22.65 10.42 -2.95
C ALA A 345 23.63 10.98 -1.89
N THR A 346 23.17 11.90 -1.04
CA THR A 346 24.03 12.49 0.02
C THR A 346 24.28 11.53 1.19
N ARG A 347 23.55 10.45 1.31
CA ARG A 347 23.68 9.48 2.41
C ARG A 347 24.22 8.12 1.96
N LEU A 348 24.46 7.93 0.64
CA LEU A 348 25.05 6.71 0.07
C LEU A 348 26.57 6.79 0.07
#